data_72e709a41d5c6e75e3966966c75c7dde
#
_entry.id   72e709a41d5c6e75e3966966c75c7dde
#
_cell.length_a   1.000
_cell.length_b   1.000
_cell.length_c   1.000
_cell.angle_alpha   90.00
_cell.angle_beta   90.00
_cell.angle_gamma   90.00
#
_symmetry.space_group_name_H-M   'P 1'
#
loop_
_entity.id
_entity.type
_entity.pdbx_description
1 polymer ?
#
loop_
_entity_poly.entity_id
_entity_poly.type
_entity_poly.pdbx_seq_one_letter_code
_entity_poly.pdbx_strand_id
1 'polypeptide(L)' 'MEPEKRERIINAAINEFTKKGYRNASTNEIVKEAGISKGLIFHYFKNKKQLYLFLYDYLIWILKYRIGNFKGKDP' A
#
# COMPACT_ATOMS: atom_id res chain seq x y z
N MET A 1 3.77 12.44 5.17
CA MET A 1 3.57 12.28 3.71
C MET A 1 2.24 12.89 3.33
N GLU A 2 2.23 13.60 2.23
CA GLU A 2 0.99 14.20 1.76
C GLU A 2 -0.01 13.12 1.41
N PRO A 3 -1.29 13.33 1.72
CA PRO A 3 -2.32 12.32 1.45
C PRO A 3 -2.37 11.90 -0.02
N GLU A 4 -2.20 12.85 -0.92
CA GLU A 4 -2.25 12.56 -2.33
C GLU A 4 -1.13 11.61 -2.77
N LYS A 5 0.09 11.89 -2.31
CA LYS A 5 1.22 11.05 -2.66
C LYS A 5 1.10 9.68 -2.03
N ARG A 6 0.59 9.63 -0.80
CA ARG A 6 0.37 8.36 -0.15
C ARG A 6 -0.62 7.51 -0.92
N GLU A 7 -1.70 8.10 -1.39
CA GLU A 7 -2.69 7.37 -2.17
C GLU A 7 -2.10 6.84 -3.47
N ARG A 8 -1.26 7.64 -4.12
CA ARG A 8 -0.61 7.19 -5.34
C ARG A 8 0.27 5.97 -5.09
N ILE A 9 1.04 6.03 -4.01
CA ILE A 9 1.90 4.91 -3.65
C ILE A 9 1.07 3.68 -3.34
N ILE A 10 0.01 3.84 -2.55
CA ILE A 10 -0.83 2.73 -2.17
C ILE A 10 -1.46 2.08 -3.40
N ASN A 11 -2.03 2.89 -4.27
CA ASN A 11 -2.67 2.37 -5.47
C ASN A 11 -1.68 1.67 -6.39
N ALA A 12 -0.52 2.27 -6.59
CA ALA A 12 0.50 1.68 -7.46
C ALA A 12 1.04 0.38 -6.87
N ALA A 13 1.23 0.37 -5.55
CA ALA A 13 1.77 -0.81 -4.90
C ALA A 13 0.75 -1.96 -4.90
N ILE A 14 -0.51 -1.65 -4.62
CA ILE A 14 -1.56 -2.67 -4.69
C ILE A 14 -1.59 -3.28 -6.08
N ASN A 15 -1.55 -2.43 -7.10
CA ASN A 15 -1.58 -2.88 -8.47
C ASN A 15 -0.40 -3.80 -8.79
N GLU A 16 0.79 -3.39 -8.36
CA GLU A 16 1.98 -4.18 -8.65
C GLU A 16 1.98 -5.51 -7.91
N PHE A 17 1.64 -5.49 -6.62
CA PHE A 17 1.62 -6.71 -5.82
C PHE A 17 0.54 -7.68 -6.26
N THR A 18 -0.62 -7.16 -6.68
CA THR A 18 -1.69 -8.05 -7.13
C THR A 18 -1.38 -8.68 -8.49
N LYS A 19 -0.68 -7.93 -9.35
CA LYS A 19 -0.32 -8.45 -10.66
C LYS A 19 0.80 -9.48 -10.59
N LYS A 20 1.81 -9.20 -9.80
CA LYS A 20 3.04 -9.99 -9.84
C LYS A 20 3.32 -10.81 -8.60
N GLY A 21 2.57 -10.57 -7.53
CA GLY A 21 2.86 -11.20 -6.27
C GLY A 21 4.02 -10.50 -5.59
N TYR A 22 4.20 -10.79 -4.30
CA TYR A 22 5.22 -10.12 -3.52
C TYR A 22 6.62 -10.34 -4.08
N ARG A 23 6.91 -11.58 -4.43
CA ARG A 23 8.27 -11.94 -4.85
C ARG A 23 8.70 -11.21 -6.10
N ASN A 24 7.81 -11.08 -7.06
CA ASN A 24 8.14 -10.50 -8.36
C ASN A 24 7.82 -9.02 -8.47
N ALA A 25 7.17 -8.44 -7.48
CA ALA A 25 6.83 -7.03 -7.52
C ALA A 25 8.09 -6.18 -7.47
N SER A 26 8.08 -5.08 -8.23
CA SER A 26 9.22 -4.21 -8.36
C SER A 26 8.94 -2.83 -7.79
N THR A 27 9.76 -2.40 -6.84
CA THR A 27 9.65 -1.06 -6.29
C THR A 27 9.84 -0.01 -7.37
N ASN A 28 10.70 -0.29 -8.36
CA ASN A 28 10.91 0.63 -9.47
C ASN A 28 9.63 0.86 -10.27
N GLU A 29 8.87 -0.21 -10.50
CA GLU A 29 7.61 -0.08 -11.21
C GLU A 29 6.58 0.68 -10.37
N ILE A 30 6.60 0.46 -9.07
CA ILE A 30 5.69 1.16 -8.17
C ILE A 30 5.92 2.67 -8.21
N VAL A 31 7.18 3.10 -8.11
CA VAL A 31 7.47 4.54 -8.13
C VAL A 31 7.14 5.14 -9.49
N LYS A 32 7.39 4.39 -10.55
CA LYS A 32 7.08 4.85 -11.89
C LYS A 32 5.58 5.07 -12.06
N GLU A 33 4.80 4.09 -11.65
CA GLU A 33 3.35 4.19 -11.76
C GLU A 33 2.79 5.29 -10.86
N ALA A 34 3.35 5.42 -9.65
CA ALA A 34 2.90 6.45 -8.71
C ALA A 34 3.32 7.86 -9.11
N GLY A 35 4.29 7.97 -10.02
CA GLY A 35 4.76 9.27 -10.45
C GLY A 35 5.55 10.00 -9.39
N ILE A 36 6.28 9.27 -8.55
CA ILE A 36 7.09 9.85 -7.49
C ILE A 36 8.54 9.44 -7.69
N SER A 37 9.43 10.05 -6.91
CA SER A 37 10.83 9.69 -6.99
C SER A 37 11.12 8.45 -6.16
N LYS A 38 12.13 7.71 -6.57
CA LYS A 38 12.58 6.54 -5.83
C LYS A 38 13.06 6.93 -4.45
N GLY A 39 13.73 8.09 -4.36
CA GLY A 39 14.18 8.57 -3.06
C GLY A 39 13.05 8.83 -2.10
N LEU A 40 11.94 9.32 -2.61
CA LEU A 40 10.79 9.59 -1.75
C LEU A 40 10.23 8.30 -1.16
N ILE A 41 10.07 7.27 -1.98
CA ILE A 41 9.51 6.04 -1.47
C ILE A 41 10.43 5.40 -0.45
N PHE A 42 11.76 5.45 -0.68
CA PHE A 42 12.70 4.86 0.26
C PHE A 42 12.90 5.71 1.50
N HIS A 43 12.45 6.96 1.47
CA HIS A 43 12.44 7.77 2.68
C HIS A 43 11.40 7.23 3.67
N TYR A 44 10.28 6.76 3.16
CA TYR A 44 9.20 6.26 4.01
C TYR A 44 9.24 4.75 4.22
N PHE A 45 9.70 4.02 3.23
CA PHE A 45 9.74 2.56 3.30
C PHE A 45 11.12 2.08 2.90
N LYS A 46 11.85 1.53 3.84
CA LYS A 46 13.24 1.15 3.62
C LYS A 46 13.42 0.09 2.54
N ASN A 47 12.44 -0.78 2.39
CA ASN A 47 12.54 -1.85 1.41
C ASN A 47 11.15 -2.31 1.01
N LYS A 48 11.12 -3.24 0.06
CA LYS A 48 9.86 -3.77 -0.45
C LYS A 48 9.03 -4.43 0.64
N LYS A 49 9.69 -5.10 1.57
CA LYS A 49 8.99 -5.78 2.65
C LYS A 49 8.23 -4.79 3.52
N GLN A 50 8.86 -3.67 3.86
CA GLN A 50 8.19 -2.67 4.69
C GLN A 50 7.01 -2.04 3.97
N LEU A 51 7.16 -1.80 2.68
CA LEU A 51 6.06 -1.29 1.89
C LEU A 51 4.91 -2.29 1.86
N TYR A 52 5.24 -3.56 1.67
CA TYR A 52 4.23 -4.61 1.63
C TYR A 52 3.50 -4.72 2.97
N LEU A 53 4.24 -4.68 4.08
CA LEU A 53 3.62 -4.76 5.40
C LEU A 53 2.74 -3.55 5.68
N PHE A 54 3.16 -2.38 5.21
CA PHE A 54 2.33 -1.18 5.33
C PHE A 54 1.01 -1.36 4.59
N LEU A 55 1.06 -1.89 3.38
CA LEU A 55 -0.14 -2.14 2.61
C LEU A 55 -1.03 -3.18 3.28
N TYR A 56 -0.41 -4.22 3.80
CA TYR A 56 -1.13 -5.28 4.47
C TYR A 56 -1.92 -4.71 5.65
N ASP A 57 -1.25 -3.92 6.48
CA ASP A 57 -1.89 -3.29 7.62
C ASP A 57 -3.01 -2.34 7.19
N TYR A 58 -2.76 -1.59 6.13
CA TYR A 58 -3.73 -0.65 5.61
C TYR A 58 -4.99 -1.38 5.14
N LEU A 59 -4.81 -2.45 4.40
CA LEU A 59 -5.94 -3.21 3.88
C LEU A 59 -6.69 -3.93 4.99
N ILE A 60 -5.97 -4.45 5.96
CA ILE A 60 -6.59 -5.08 7.12
C ILE A 60 -7.39 -4.05 7.91
N TRP A 61 -6.86 -2.85 8.06
CA TRP A 61 -7.56 -1.78 8.76
C TRP A 61 -8.86 -1.43 8.04
N ILE A 62 -8.81 -1.30 6.72
CA ILE A 62 -10.01 -1.00 5.94
C ILE A 62 -11.03 -2.11 6.09
N LEU A 63 -10.58 -3.34 5.98
CA LEU A 63 -11.46 -4.49 6.08
C LEU A 63 -12.11 -4.55 7.45
N LYS A 64 -11.33 -4.36 8.49
CA LYS A 64 -11.85 -4.37 9.86
C LYS A 64 -12.84 -3.24 10.07
N TYR A 65 -12.53 -2.07 9.55
CA TYR A 65 -13.41 -0.93 9.71
C TYR A 65 -14.76 -1.22 9.10
N ARG A 66 -14.80 -1.75 7.90
CA ARG A 66 -16.05 -2.06 7.22
C ARG A 66 -16.79 -3.17 7.90
N ILE A 67 -16.12 -4.24 8.22
CA ILE A 67 -16.74 -5.37 8.89
C ILE A 67 -17.12 -5.00 10.30
N GLY A 68 -16.25 -4.26 10.97
CA GLY A 68 -16.52 -3.79 12.32
C GLY A 68 -17.75 -2.91 12.40
N ASN A 69 -17.88 -2.01 11.45
CA ASN A 69 -19.04 -1.16 11.39
C ASN A 69 -20.31 -1.97 11.14
N PHE A 70 -20.18 -2.93 10.25
CA PHE A 70 -21.29 -3.77 9.91
C PHE A 70 -21.69 -4.64 11.09
N LYS A 71 -20.71 -5.25 11.72
CA LYS A 71 -20.95 -6.11 12.87
C LYS A 71 -21.12 -5.35 14.16
N GLY A 72 -20.65 -4.13 14.20
CA GLY A 72 -20.80 -3.31 15.38
C GLY A 72 -22.23 -3.08 15.76
N LYS A 73 -23.11 -3.26 14.81
CA LYS A 73 -24.54 -3.15 15.08
C LYS A 73 -25.12 -4.44 15.51
N ASP A 74 -24.34 -5.44 15.45
CA ASP A 74 -24.79 -6.79 15.70
C ASP A 74 -24.11 -7.27 16.95
N PRO A 75 -24.70 -7.14 18.07
CA PRO A 75 -24.11 -7.48 19.36
C PRO A 75 -23.84 -8.95 19.50
#